data_7f0b31d01d0b2f9f7b96cdeeb0bfbd11
#
_entry.id   7f0b31d01d0b2f9f7b96cdeeb0bfbd11
#
_cell.length_a   1.000
_cell.length_b   1.000
_cell.length_c   1.000
_cell.angle_alpha   90.00
_cell.angle_beta   90.00
_cell.angle_gamma   90.00
#
_symmetry.space_group_name_H-M   'P 1'
#
loop_
_entity.id
_entity.type
_entity.pdbx_description
1 polymer ?
#
loop_
_entity_poly.entity_id
_entity_poly.type
_entity_poly.pdbx_seq_one_letter_code
_entity_poly.pdbx_strand_id
1 'polypeptide(L)'
;MTKRRLAAGIGAFILLIVTAQGAGANTPDKPKPNGRVLIISLPEITWSDLTQRDAPTIRGILDQGAVGGLTTRTITRVTALTEGYLTVGAGTKAIGKGLKPILLTSKGAGLEVGEKFGTGTAADAYEQRTGQSARQPIVYLGIAAAIAAQQEETYDAKIGALGDALKRAGYNSAAIGNADRTTSKSSAPEYERSLVTALMDSHGQLGGGEVGSELIEVNAKAPFGLQINIDTAVSAFDDAWKPRSVVLVEGSDLARVDAYRNVVSPKQTLAITREALRRTDAMVKKMMTKVDLERDTVIVLSPSPPSTTVPLGVAGMAGPGIDAGLLRSATTRRDGFVQLVDIAPTVLTQLGIKVPETMNGKPFTVTQTDMDANARRDFLIDSDQASQFRDSMITPVAIVFIIMIALLVVGAII
;
A
#
# COMPACT_ATOMS: atom_id res chain seq x y z
N MET A 1 75.31 55.34 -1.42
CA MET A 1 76.42 54.58 -2.02
C MET A 1 76.08 53.11 -2.03
N THR A 2 76.30 52.50 -3.19
CA THR A 2 76.35 51.11 -3.52
C THR A 2 75.04 50.30 -3.69
N LYS A 3 74.68 50.23 -4.96
CA LYS A 3 73.72 49.31 -5.57
C LYS A 3 74.24 47.89 -5.52
N ARG A 4 73.41 46.92 -5.17
CA ARG A 4 73.60 45.50 -5.59
C ARG A 4 72.35 44.93 -6.18
N ARG A 5 72.46 44.54 -7.42
CA ARG A 5 71.49 43.82 -8.25
C ARG A 5 71.43 42.35 -7.76
N LEU A 6 70.25 41.80 -7.65
CA LEU A 6 70.06 40.34 -7.58
C LEU A 6 69.24 39.89 -8.73
N ALA A 7 69.75 38.90 -9.44
CA ALA A 7 69.21 38.34 -10.68
C ALA A 7 68.04 37.40 -10.37
N ALA A 8 67.02 37.44 -11.22
CA ALA A 8 65.91 36.53 -11.22
C ALA A 8 66.29 35.19 -11.87
N GLY A 9 66.10 34.10 -11.15
CA GLY A 9 66.14 32.73 -11.65
C GLY A 9 64.72 32.25 -11.92
N ILE A 10 64.38 32.06 -13.21
CA ILE A 10 63.12 31.45 -13.61
C ILE A 10 63.35 29.90 -13.62
N GLY A 11 62.78 29.22 -12.65
CA GLY A 11 62.69 27.77 -12.64
C GLY A 11 61.40 27.34 -13.33
N ALA A 12 61.50 26.73 -14.51
CA ALA A 12 60.40 26.11 -15.22
C ALA A 12 60.00 24.81 -14.51
N PHE A 13 58.84 24.75 -13.93
CA PHE A 13 58.20 23.52 -13.41
C PHE A 13 57.44 22.90 -14.55
N ILE A 14 57.96 21.82 -15.14
CA ILE A 14 57.24 20.96 -16.13
C ILE A 14 56.26 20.08 -15.31
N LEU A 15 54.98 20.39 -15.37
CA LEU A 15 53.90 19.60 -14.83
C LEU A 15 53.59 18.45 -15.80
N LEU A 16 54.07 17.23 -15.52
CA LEU A 16 53.64 16.02 -16.24
C LEU A 16 52.22 15.69 -15.83
N ILE A 17 51.25 16.00 -16.70
CA ILE A 17 49.86 15.51 -16.55
C ILE A 17 49.85 14.08 -17.08
N VAL A 18 49.90 13.10 -16.17
CA VAL A 18 49.58 11.70 -16.49
C VAL A 18 48.05 11.59 -16.58
N THR A 19 47.53 11.57 -17.81
CA THR A 19 46.16 11.20 -18.10
C THR A 19 46.00 9.70 -17.84
N ALA A 20 45.55 9.35 -16.63
CA ALA A 20 45.04 7.99 -16.36
C ALA A 20 43.74 7.86 -17.17
N GLN A 21 43.80 7.23 -18.33
CA GLN A 21 42.59 6.68 -18.99
C GLN A 21 42.08 5.57 -18.09
N GLY A 22 41.08 5.92 -17.24
CA GLY A 22 40.31 4.94 -16.54
C GLY A 22 39.57 4.09 -17.54
N ALA A 23 39.99 2.81 -17.69
CA ALA A 23 39.17 1.81 -18.32
C ALA A 23 37.83 1.78 -17.59
N GLY A 24 36.80 2.37 -18.18
CA GLY A 24 35.44 2.26 -17.70
C GLY A 24 35.07 0.78 -17.76
N ALA A 25 35.02 0.14 -16.60
CA ALA A 25 34.35 -1.15 -16.47
C ALA A 25 32.92 -0.95 -16.98
N ASN A 26 32.60 -1.53 -18.13
CA ASN A 26 31.22 -1.68 -18.59
C ASN A 26 30.50 -2.51 -17.53
N THR A 27 29.89 -1.84 -16.57
CA THR A 27 28.83 -2.45 -15.77
C THR A 27 27.74 -2.86 -16.76
N PRO A 28 27.35 -4.14 -16.82
CA PRO A 28 26.28 -4.56 -17.70
C PRO A 28 25.08 -3.67 -17.44
N ASP A 29 24.55 -3.08 -18.52
CA ASP A 29 23.40 -2.18 -18.47
C ASP A 29 22.24 -2.94 -17.79
N LYS A 30 21.86 -2.51 -16.58
CA LYS A 30 20.75 -3.16 -15.87
C LYS A 30 19.52 -3.06 -16.78
N PRO A 31 18.77 -4.17 -16.97
CA PRO A 31 17.60 -4.17 -17.83
C PRO A 31 16.71 -2.98 -17.50
N LYS A 32 16.36 -2.16 -18.48
CA LYS A 32 15.42 -1.05 -18.24
C LYS A 32 14.09 -1.65 -17.80
N PRO A 33 13.52 -1.18 -16.69
CA PRO A 33 12.22 -1.65 -16.22
C PRO A 33 11.18 -1.55 -17.35
N ASN A 34 10.31 -2.54 -17.48
CA ASN A 34 9.20 -2.52 -18.45
C ASN A 34 8.19 -1.41 -18.17
N GLY A 35 8.34 -0.71 -17.05
CA GLY A 35 7.38 0.26 -16.57
C GLY A 35 6.07 -0.40 -16.11
N ARG A 36 6.16 -1.59 -15.50
CA ARG A 36 5.03 -2.27 -14.87
C ARG A 36 5.24 -2.41 -13.37
N VAL A 37 4.19 -2.14 -12.62
CA VAL A 37 4.17 -2.35 -11.17
C VAL A 37 2.93 -3.17 -10.81
N LEU A 38 3.15 -4.30 -10.13
CA LEU A 38 2.11 -5.08 -9.48
C LEU A 38 2.08 -4.73 -8.00
N ILE A 39 0.92 -4.33 -7.49
CA ILE A 39 0.69 -4.12 -6.07
C ILE A 39 -0.20 -5.26 -5.58
N ILE A 40 0.32 -6.09 -4.68
CA ILE A 40 -0.41 -7.17 -4.01
C ILE A 40 -0.86 -6.65 -2.66
N SER A 41 -2.15 -6.45 -2.50
CA SER A 41 -2.74 -5.98 -1.26
C SER A 41 -3.26 -7.14 -0.43
N LEU A 42 -2.81 -7.21 0.82
CA LEU A 42 -3.16 -8.22 1.81
C LEU A 42 -3.84 -7.54 3.01
N PRO A 43 -5.12 -7.16 2.90
CA PRO A 43 -5.84 -6.51 4.01
C PRO A 43 -5.73 -7.35 5.29
N GLU A 44 -5.53 -6.68 6.43
CA GLU A 44 -5.59 -7.27 7.78
C GLU A 44 -4.51 -8.35 8.08
N ILE A 45 -3.50 -8.50 7.22
CA ILE A 45 -2.43 -9.50 7.37
C ILE A 45 -1.21 -8.87 8.04
N THR A 46 -0.63 -9.62 8.97
CA THR A 46 0.61 -9.30 9.68
C THR A 46 1.75 -10.24 9.26
N TRP A 47 2.98 -9.94 9.67
CA TRP A 47 4.13 -10.82 9.40
C TRP A 47 3.99 -12.20 10.02
N SER A 48 3.29 -12.32 11.16
CA SER A 48 3.05 -13.62 11.83
C SER A 48 2.06 -14.51 11.07
N ASP A 49 1.19 -13.95 10.23
CA ASP A 49 0.24 -14.71 9.41
C ASP A 49 0.89 -15.33 8.17
N LEU A 50 1.98 -14.71 7.66
CA LEU A 50 2.66 -15.16 6.44
C LEU A 50 3.54 -16.37 6.70
N THR A 51 2.94 -17.55 6.77
CA THR A 51 3.67 -18.82 6.91
C THR A 51 4.02 -19.42 5.55
N GLN A 52 5.10 -20.24 5.50
CA GLN A 52 5.47 -20.98 4.29
C GLN A 52 4.36 -21.94 3.82
N ARG A 53 3.54 -22.42 4.76
CA ARG A 53 2.43 -23.32 4.46
C ARG A 53 1.26 -22.62 3.80
N ASP A 54 0.93 -21.42 4.25
CA ASP A 54 -0.31 -20.75 3.88
C ASP A 54 -0.11 -19.69 2.76
N ALA A 55 1.14 -19.22 2.52
CA ALA A 55 1.46 -18.23 1.49
C ALA A 55 2.84 -18.46 0.86
N PRO A 56 3.13 -19.62 0.26
CA PRO A 56 4.47 -19.93 -0.27
C PRO A 56 4.92 -19.01 -1.40
N THR A 57 4.00 -18.60 -2.28
CA THR A 57 4.33 -17.71 -3.41
C THR A 57 4.63 -16.29 -2.94
N ILE A 58 3.75 -15.74 -2.10
CA ILE A 58 3.92 -14.39 -1.53
C ILE A 58 5.22 -14.35 -0.70
N ARG A 59 5.46 -15.40 0.10
CA ARG A 59 6.73 -15.55 0.84
C ARG A 59 7.94 -15.57 -0.10
N GLY A 60 7.89 -16.33 -1.18
CA GLY A 60 8.99 -16.39 -2.16
C GLY A 60 9.30 -15.03 -2.78
N ILE A 61 8.29 -14.18 -3.03
CA ILE A 61 8.49 -12.81 -3.50
C ILE A 61 9.19 -11.95 -2.42
N LEU A 62 8.73 -12.05 -1.17
CA LEU A 62 9.28 -11.28 -0.04
C LEU A 62 10.70 -11.74 0.32
N ASP A 63 10.98 -13.03 0.24
CA ASP A 63 12.30 -13.59 0.57
C ASP A 63 13.39 -13.14 -0.42
N GLN A 64 13.04 -12.92 -1.70
CA GLN A 64 13.95 -12.43 -2.75
C GLN A 64 14.15 -10.91 -2.71
N GLY A 65 13.21 -10.16 -2.12
CA GLY A 65 13.20 -8.70 -2.12
C GLY A 65 13.55 -8.08 -0.78
N ALA A 66 13.28 -6.79 -0.67
CA ALA A 66 13.41 -6.04 0.56
C ALA A 66 12.08 -5.99 1.32
N VAL A 67 12.13 -6.09 2.64
CA VAL A 67 10.96 -6.24 3.51
C VAL A 67 10.97 -5.25 4.67
N GLY A 68 9.79 -4.91 5.19
CA GLY A 68 9.63 -4.00 6.32
C GLY A 68 8.30 -4.15 7.04
N GLY A 69 8.25 -3.68 8.28
CA GLY A 69 7.02 -3.48 9.02
C GLY A 69 6.33 -2.20 8.53
N LEU A 70 5.10 -2.34 8.07
CA LEU A 70 4.32 -1.22 7.57
C LEU A 70 3.51 -0.57 8.68
N THR A 71 3.80 0.68 8.99
CA THR A 71 2.92 1.46 9.85
C THR A 71 1.68 1.87 9.06
N THR A 72 0.57 1.27 9.41
CA THR A 72 -0.74 1.53 8.79
C THR A 72 -1.45 2.73 9.41
N ARG A 73 -0.98 3.26 10.55
CA ARG A 73 -1.61 4.35 11.26
C ARG A 73 -1.67 5.63 10.40
N THR A 74 -2.89 6.05 10.12
CA THR A 74 -3.23 7.28 9.41
C THR A 74 -3.62 8.39 10.39
N ILE A 75 -4.75 9.02 10.21
CA ILE A 75 -5.33 10.02 11.14
C ILE A 75 -6.01 9.30 12.29
N THR A 76 -6.72 8.20 12.02
CA THR A 76 -7.39 7.41 13.06
C THR A 76 -6.43 6.42 13.72
N ARG A 77 -6.75 5.99 14.95
CA ARG A 77 -5.92 5.01 15.68
C ARG A 77 -5.91 3.65 14.98
N VAL A 78 -7.06 3.18 14.53
CA VAL A 78 -7.23 1.96 13.75
C VAL A 78 -7.68 2.37 12.37
N THR A 79 -6.84 2.17 11.39
CA THR A 79 -7.07 2.57 10.00
C THR A 79 -8.06 1.63 9.34
N ALA A 80 -9.19 2.16 8.91
CA ALA A 80 -10.14 1.41 8.10
C ALA A 80 -9.55 1.15 6.69
N LEU A 81 -10.00 0.08 6.02
CA LEU A 81 -9.51 -0.33 4.71
C LEU A 81 -9.59 0.82 3.67
N THR A 82 -10.72 1.51 3.60
CA THR A 82 -10.89 2.69 2.71
C THR A 82 -9.89 3.80 3.03
N GLU A 83 -9.63 4.06 4.32
CA GLU A 83 -8.67 5.08 4.75
C GLU A 83 -7.24 4.72 4.38
N GLY A 84 -6.89 3.42 4.49
CA GLY A 84 -5.61 2.89 4.05
C GLY A 84 -5.39 3.12 2.56
N TYR A 85 -6.34 2.74 1.72
CA TYR A 85 -6.23 2.93 0.27
C TYR A 85 -6.26 4.41 -0.16
N LEU A 86 -7.08 5.25 0.47
CA LEU A 86 -7.03 6.70 0.23
C LEU A 86 -5.65 7.27 0.56
N THR A 87 -5.04 6.83 1.67
CA THR A 87 -3.69 7.23 2.08
C THR A 87 -2.63 6.77 1.07
N VAL A 88 -2.74 5.53 0.57
CA VAL A 88 -1.87 5.02 -0.50
C VAL A 88 -2.01 5.90 -1.75
N GLY A 89 -3.22 6.18 -2.22
CA GLY A 89 -3.46 6.97 -3.42
C GLY A 89 -3.07 8.45 -3.31
N ALA A 90 -3.19 9.02 -2.11
CA ALA A 90 -2.80 10.42 -1.87
C ALA A 90 -1.29 10.60 -1.62
N GLY A 91 -0.56 9.55 -1.18
CA GLY A 91 0.82 9.68 -0.70
C GLY A 91 0.95 10.59 0.53
N THR A 92 -0.14 10.82 1.22
CA THR A 92 -0.29 11.66 2.40
C THR A 92 -1.38 11.06 3.27
N LYS A 93 -1.32 11.23 4.60
CA LYS A 93 -2.36 10.71 5.50
C LYS A 93 -3.73 11.28 5.13
N ALA A 94 -4.64 10.41 4.71
CA ALA A 94 -5.99 10.74 4.34
C ALA A 94 -6.97 10.18 5.38
N ILE A 95 -8.12 10.85 5.57
CA ILE A 95 -9.18 10.36 6.42
C ILE A 95 -10.24 9.63 5.59
N GLY A 96 -10.69 8.49 6.10
CA GLY A 96 -11.82 7.73 5.57
C GLY A 96 -13.05 7.73 6.50
N LYS A 97 -12.88 8.12 7.78
CA LYS A 97 -13.97 8.29 8.76
C LYS A 97 -14.58 9.70 8.65
N GLY A 98 -15.86 9.83 8.98
CA GLY A 98 -16.55 11.14 8.97
C GLY A 98 -17.45 11.34 7.75
N LEU A 99 -17.33 10.50 6.72
CA LEU A 99 -18.36 10.42 5.69
C LEU A 99 -19.68 10.06 6.40
N LYS A 100 -20.62 11.01 6.42
CA LYS A 100 -21.91 10.88 7.14
C LYS A 100 -22.61 9.56 6.80
N PRO A 101 -23.48 9.00 7.68
CA PRO A 101 -24.12 7.68 7.48
C PRO A 101 -24.77 7.46 6.12
N ILE A 102 -25.32 8.51 5.49
CA ILE A 102 -25.88 8.49 4.14
C ILE A 102 -24.86 8.04 3.07
N LEU A 103 -23.57 8.20 3.35
CA LEU A 103 -22.48 7.79 2.45
C LEU A 103 -21.87 6.43 2.81
N LEU A 104 -22.31 5.78 3.90
CA LEU A 104 -21.81 4.47 4.31
C LEU A 104 -22.04 3.41 3.22
N THR A 105 -23.18 3.43 2.55
CA THR A 105 -23.51 2.55 1.44
C THR A 105 -22.65 2.79 0.19
N SER A 106 -21.98 3.94 0.10
CA SER A 106 -21.11 4.30 -1.03
C SER A 106 -19.62 4.42 -0.66
N LYS A 107 -19.25 4.22 0.62
CA LYS A 107 -17.85 4.29 1.07
C LYS A 107 -16.94 3.31 0.33
N GLY A 108 -17.43 2.08 0.15
CA GLY A 108 -16.73 1.04 -0.59
C GLY A 108 -17.12 0.96 -2.07
N ALA A 109 -17.92 1.89 -2.57
CA ALA A 109 -18.54 1.77 -3.89
C ALA A 109 -17.61 2.26 -5.02
N GLY A 110 -16.54 1.51 -5.27
CA GLY A 110 -15.87 1.47 -6.56
C GLY A 110 -16.66 0.56 -7.48
N LEU A 111 -17.36 1.12 -8.44
CA LEU A 111 -18.30 0.38 -9.27
C LEU A 111 -17.95 0.49 -10.75
N GLU A 112 -18.26 -0.54 -11.51
CA GLU A 112 -18.22 -0.46 -12.95
C GLU A 112 -19.37 0.43 -13.46
N VAL A 113 -19.09 1.26 -14.45
CA VAL A 113 -20.04 2.29 -14.94
C VAL A 113 -21.38 1.72 -15.35
N GLY A 114 -21.42 0.50 -15.88
CA GLY A 114 -22.65 -0.20 -16.27
C GLY A 114 -23.37 -0.93 -15.14
N GLU A 115 -22.75 -1.04 -13.96
CA GLU A 115 -23.33 -1.77 -12.85
C GLU A 115 -24.58 -1.09 -12.31
N LYS A 116 -25.59 -1.87 -11.94
CA LYS A 116 -26.84 -1.35 -11.38
C LYS A 116 -26.61 -0.72 -10.01
N PHE A 117 -27.01 0.53 -9.87
CA PHE A 117 -26.96 1.25 -8.58
C PHE A 117 -28.27 2.02 -8.35
N GLY A 118 -29.04 1.61 -7.35
CA GLY A 118 -30.38 2.15 -7.11
C GLY A 118 -31.33 1.87 -8.28
N THR A 119 -31.91 2.92 -8.87
CA THR A 119 -32.82 2.83 -10.03
C THR A 119 -32.11 2.99 -11.38
N GLY A 120 -30.82 3.38 -11.38
CA GLY A 120 -30.01 3.60 -12.58
C GLY A 120 -28.73 2.77 -12.56
N THR A 121 -27.70 3.31 -13.22
CA THR A 121 -26.35 2.75 -13.27
C THR A 121 -25.38 3.48 -12.33
N ALA A 122 -24.20 2.91 -12.11
CA ALA A 122 -23.14 3.60 -11.38
C ALA A 122 -22.68 4.88 -12.11
N ALA A 123 -22.71 4.90 -13.45
CA ALA A 123 -22.44 6.11 -14.23
C ALA A 123 -23.44 7.22 -13.93
N ASP A 124 -24.75 6.90 -13.92
CA ASP A 124 -25.81 7.88 -13.62
C ASP A 124 -25.64 8.45 -12.20
N ALA A 125 -25.36 7.56 -11.23
CA ALA A 125 -25.12 7.96 -9.83
C ALA A 125 -23.85 8.81 -9.68
N TYR A 126 -22.81 8.50 -10.41
CA TYR A 126 -21.57 9.27 -10.41
C TYR A 126 -21.80 10.68 -10.99
N GLU A 127 -22.47 10.77 -12.15
CA GLU A 127 -22.80 12.05 -12.78
C GLU A 127 -23.70 12.92 -11.88
N GLN A 128 -24.71 12.31 -11.28
CA GLN A 128 -25.59 12.99 -10.32
C GLN A 128 -24.82 13.58 -9.11
N ARG A 129 -23.80 12.85 -8.62
CA ARG A 129 -23.05 13.24 -7.41
C ARG A 129 -21.92 14.22 -7.68
N THR A 130 -21.35 14.19 -8.87
CA THR A 130 -20.13 14.95 -9.20
C THR A 130 -20.36 16.04 -10.25
N GLY A 131 -21.44 15.98 -11.01
CA GLY A 131 -21.67 16.82 -12.18
C GLY A 131 -20.73 16.49 -13.35
N GLN A 132 -20.03 15.37 -13.32
CA GLN A 132 -19.03 14.96 -14.32
C GLN A 132 -19.44 13.65 -14.97
N SER A 133 -19.20 13.52 -16.28
CA SER A 133 -19.48 12.27 -16.98
C SER A 133 -18.44 11.19 -16.64
N ALA A 134 -18.88 9.95 -16.49
CA ALA A 134 -18.03 8.79 -16.35
C ALA A 134 -17.32 8.49 -17.69
N ARG A 135 -15.99 8.69 -17.73
CA ARG A 135 -15.16 8.50 -18.94
C ARG A 135 -14.27 7.27 -18.85
N GLN A 136 -14.18 6.67 -17.69
CA GLN A 136 -13.39 5.47 -17.40
C GLN A 136 -14.32 4.34 -16.98
N PRO A 137 -13.91 3.06 -17.14
CA PRO A 137 -14.78 1.92 -16.87
C PRO A 137 -15.19 1.77 -15.40
N ILE A 138 -14.44 2.32 -14.47
CA ILE A 138 -14.71 2.22 -13.02
C ILE A 138 -14.78 3.62 -12.42
N VAL A 139 -15.79 3.85 -11.57
CA VAL A 139 -16.00 5.10 -10.84
C VAL A 139 -16.12 4.85 -9.35
N TYR A 140 -15.61 5.77 -8.55
CA TYR A 140 -15.79 5.78 -7.10
C TYR A 140 -16.87 6.78 -6.69
N LEU A 141 -18.02 6.26 -6.27
CA LEU A 141 -19.20 7.08 -5.96
C LEU A 141 -19.04 7.97 -4.72
N GLY A 142 -18.01 7.72 -3.91
CA GLY A 142 -17.71 8.49 -2.71
C GLY A 142 -16.74 9.66 -2.91
N ILE A 143 -16.30 9.95 -4.14
CA ILE A 143 -15.21 10.90 -4.41
C ILE A 143 -15.45 12.31 -3.86
N ALA A 144 -16.61 12.90 -4.09
CA ALA A 144 -16.92 14.25 -3.63
C ALA A 144 -16.85 14.35 -2.09
N ALA A 145 -17.36 13.34 -1.39
CA ALA A 145 -17.31 13.28 0.06
C ALA A 145 -15.90 13.00 0.59
N ALA A 146 -15.12 12.15 -0.11
CA ALA A 146 -13.74 11.88 0.24
C ALA A 146 -12.87 13.15 0.12
N ILE A 147 -13.08 13.97 -0.92
CA ILE A 147 -12.38 15.24 -1.08
C ILE A 147 -12.80 16.23 0.01
N ALA A 148 -14.10 16.36 0.27
CA ALA A 148 -14.61 17.30 1.29
C ALA A 148 -14.08 16.96 2.70
N ALA A 149 -13.97 15.67 3.03
CA ALA A 149 -13.45 15.23 4.32
C ALA A 149 -11.98 15.62 4.55
N GLN A 150 -11.16 15.76 3.50
CA GLN A 150 -9.75 16.15 3.65
C GLN A 150 -9.60 17.66 3.94
N GLN A 151 -10.56 18.49 3.54
CA GLN A 151 -10.48 19.95 3.72
C GLN A 151 -10.53 20.37 5.20
N GLU A 152 -11.11 19.53 6.05
CA GLU A 152 -11.20 19.76 7.50
C GLU A 152 -9.97 19.22 8.26
N GLU A 153 -9.05 18.55 7.55
CA GLU A 153 -7.92 17.86 8.17
C GLU A 153 -6.59 18.60 7.97
N THR A 154 -5.71 18.47 8.95
CA THR A 154 -4.39 19.15 8.97
C THR A 154 -3.48 18.75 7.81
N TYR A 155 -3.65 17.55 7.24
CA TYR A 155 -2.73 17.01 6.25
C TYR A 155 -3.06 17.42 4.80
N ASP A 156 -4.22 17.99 4.53
CA ASP A 156 -4.69 18.44 3.18
C ASP A 156 -4.38 17.43 2.06
N ALA A 157 -4.77 16.16 2.29
CA ALA A 157 -4.48 15.07 1.37
C ALA A 157 -5.17 15.28 0.01
N LYS A 158 -4.40 15.21 -1.07
CA LYS A 158 -4.94 15.31 -2.43
C LYS A 158 -5.36 13.93 -2.91
N ILE A 159 -6.66 13.63 -2.79
CA ILE A 159 -7.24 12.37 -3.22
C ILE A 159 -7.02 12.19 -4.72
N GLY A 160 -6.55 10.99 -5.11
CA GLY A 160 -6.28 10.65 -6.51
C GLY A 160 -4.92 11.12 -7.05
N ALA A 161 -4.04 11.67 -6.19
CA ALA A 161 -2.75 12.23 -6.63
C ALA A 161 -1.86 11.20 -7.35
N LEU A 162 -1.87 9.93 -6.93
CA LEU A 162 -1.14 8.85 -7.61
C LEU A 162 -1.75 8.57 -9.00
N GLY A 163 -3.06 8.38 -9.08
CA GLY A 163 -3.76 8.15 -10.35
C GLY A 163 -3.54 9.29 -11.36
N ASP A 164 -3.60 10.54 -10.89
CA ASP A 164 -3.31 11.72 -11.72
C ASP A 164 -1.87 11.72 -12.24
N ALA A 165 -0.90 11.39 -11.39
CA ALA A 165 0.51 11.34 -11.78
C ALA A 165 0.76 10.22 -12.81
N LEU A 166 0.19 9.05 -12.61
CA LEU A 166 0.26 7.92 -13.54
C LEU A 166 -0.36 8.28 -14.90
N LYS A 167 -1.58 8.83 -14.89
CA LYS A 167 -2.31 9.25 -16.09
C LYS A 167 -1.56 10.30 -16.89
N ARG A 168 -1.03 11.34 -16.23
CA ARG A 168 -0.20 12.38 -16.90
C ARG A 168 1.07 11.82 -17.52
N ALA A 169 1.64 10.77 -16.92
CA ALA A 169 2.82 10.09 -17.44
C ALA A 169 2.47 9.02 -18.50
N GLY A 170 1.19 8.84 -18.86
CA GLY A 170 0.72 7.87 -19.86
C GLY A 170 0.77 6.42 -19.37
N TYR A 171 0.57 6.19 -18.08
CA TYR A 171 0.41 4.86 -17.49
C TYR A 171 -1.06 4.50 -17.33
N ASN A 172 -1.37 3.24 -17.59
CA ASN A 172 -2.67 2.65 -17.26
C ASN A 172 -2.68 2.23 -15.78
N SER A 173 -3.74 2.55 -15.07
CA SER A 173 -3.98 2.08 -13.71
C SER A 173 -5.19 1.15 -13.67
N ALA A 174 -5.08 0.05 -12.94
CA ALA A 174 -6.14 -0.95 -12.83
C ALA A 174 -6.23 -1.51 -11.41
N ALA A 175 -7.44 -1.86 -10.98
CA ALA A 175 -7.68 -2.51 -9.70
C ALA A 175 -8.51 -3.79 -9.90
N ILE A 176 -8.13 -4.86 -9.18
CA ILE A 176 -8.79 -6.16 -9.25
C ILE A 176 -9.08 -6.63 -7.84
N GLY A 177 -10.35 -6.73 -7.50
CA GLY A 177 -10.79 -7.15 -6.18
C GLY A 177 -12.20 -6.70 -5.86
N ASN A 178 -12.88 -7.47 -5.03
CA ASN A 178 -14.24 -7.22 -4.58
C ASN A 178 -14.45 -7.91 -3.23
N ALA A 179 -14.60 -7.13 -2.17
CA ALA A 179 -14.85 -7.63 -0.81
C ALA A 179 -16.30 -7.44 -0.36
N ASP A 180 -17.24 -7.31 -1.29
CA ASP A 180 -18.67 -7.20 -0.99
C ASP A 180 -19.13 -8.34 -0.09
N ARG A 181 -20.08 -8.03 0.80
CA ARG A 181 -20.61 -8.97 1.80
C ARG A 181 -21.98 -9.50 1.42
N THR A 182 -22.55 -8.98 0.37
CA THR A 182 -23.85 -9.38 -0.17
C THR A 182 -23.72 -9.64 -1.66
N THR A 183 -24.61 -10.48 -2.19
CA THR A 183 -24.70 -10.68 -3.64
C THR A 183 -25.33 -9.45 -4.31
N SER A 184 -25.10 -9.28 -5.60
CA SER A 184 -25.71 -8.24 -6.43
C SER A 184 -27.25 -8.31 -6.46
N LYS A 185 -27.85 -9.41 -5.99
CA LYS A 185 -29.32 -9.61 -5.89
C LYS A 185 -29.89 -9.14 -4.56
N SER A 186 -29.05 -8.67 -3.61
CA SER A 186 -29.51 -8.15 -2.33
C SER A 186 -30.29 -6.84 -2.52
N SER A 187 -31.36 -6.67 -1.73
CA SER A 187 -32.09 -5.39 -1.64
C SER A 187 -31.30 -4.30 -0.91
N ALA A 188 -30.28 -4.68 -0.12
CA ALA A 188 -29.38 -3.79 0.60
C ALA A 188 -27.92 -4.23 0.36
N PRO A 189 -27.33 -3.90 -0.80
CA PRO A 189 -25.96 -4.29 -1.10
C PRO A 189 -24.97 -3.58 -0.18
N GLU A 190 -24.01 -4.35 0.35
CA GLU A 190 -22.88 -3.86 1.15
C GLU A 190 -21.63 -3.91 0.29
N TYR A 191 -21.35 -2.80 -0.39
CA TYR A 191 -20.15 -2.67 -1.22
C TYR A 191 -18.89 -2.47 -0.38
N GLU A 192 -17.85 -3.25 -0.67
CA GLU A 192 -16.50 -3.06 -0.14
C GLU A 192 -15.47 -3.26 -1.28
N ARG A 193 -15.30 -2.21 -2.07
CA ARG A 193 -14.40 -2.14 -3.23
C ARG A 193 -13.53 -0.88 -3.13
N SER A 194 -13.13 -0.56 -1.92
CA SER A 194 -12.33 0.64 -1.61
C SER A 194 -10.92 0.61 -2.21
N LEU A 195 -10.42 -0.56 -2.66
CA LEU A 195 -9.15 -0.68 -3.37
C LEU A 195 -9.04 0.29 -4.59
N VAL A 196 -10.15 0.63 -5.22
CA VAL A 196 -10.21 1.60 -6.33
C VAL A 196 -9.59 2.93 -5.94
N THR A 197 -9.74 3.34 -4.68
CA THR A 197 -9.26 4.65 -4.18
C THR A 197 -7.74 4.78 -4.13
N ALA A 198 -7.01 3.67 -4.22
CA ALA A 198 -5.55 3.68 -4.27
C ALA A 198 -5.00 4.15 -5.62
N LEU A 199 -5.69 3.87 -6.73
CA LEU A 199 -5.20 4.12 -8.09
C LEU A 199 -6.11 5.02 -8.94
N MET A 200 -7.31 5.41 -8.46
CA MET A 200 -8.19 6.35 -9.16
C MET A 200 -7.55 7.73 -9.32
N ASP A 201 -7.99 8.48 -10.31
CA ASP A 201 -7.61 9.89 -10.48
C ASP A 201 -8.39 10.80 -9.49
N SER A 202 -8.09 12.10 -9.48
CA SER A 202 -8.75 13.09 -8.61
C SER A 202 -10.23 13.30 -8.91
N HIS A 203 -10.71 12.78 -10.03
CA HIS A 203 -12.12 12.75 -10.38
C HIS A 203 -12.82 11.48 -9.84
N GLY A 204 -12.07 10.55 -9.23
CA GLY A 204 -12.62 9.26 -8.75
C GLY A 204 -12.84 8.26 -9.87
N GLN A 205 -12.09 8.34 -10.95
CA GLN A 205 -12.20 7.45 -12.11
C GLN A 205 -10.94 6.58 -12.25
N LEU A 206 -11.12 5.32 -12.64
CA LEU A 206 -10.04 4.35 -12.80
C LEU A 206 -10.09 3.70 -14.19
N GLY A 207 -8.90 3.58 -14.82
CA GLY A 207 -8.76 3.22 -16.23
C GLY A 207 -8.99 1.75 -16.57
N GLY A 208 -9.04 0.84 -15.59
CA GLY A 208 -9.22 -0.58 -15.87
C GLY A 208 -9.28 -1.46 -14.63
N GLY A 209 -9.34 -2.75 -14.87
CA GLY A 209 -9.47 -3.79 -13.85
C GLY A 209 -10.85 -4.41 -13.82
N GLU A 210 -11.14 -5.12 -12.76
CA GLU A 210 -12.41 -5.80 -12.50
C GLU A 210 -12.77 -5.66 -11.02
N VAL A 211 -13.91 -5.07 -10.73
CA VAL A 211 -14.40 -4.88 -9.35
C VAL A 211 -15.86 -5.32 -9.20
N GLY A 212 -16.47 -5.78 -10.28
CA GLY A 212 -17.87 -6.15 -10.36
C GLY A 212 -18.22 -7.47 -9.68
N SER A 213 -19.49 -7.83 -9.80
CA SER A 213 -20.02 -9.07 -9.21
C SER A 213 -19.46 -10.34 -9.86
N GLU A 214 -18.89 -10.25 -11.05
CA GLU A 214 -18.26 -11.37 -11.76
C GLU A 214 -17.02 -11.92 -11.03
N LEU A 215 -16.38 -11.09 -10.19
CA LEU A 215 -15.29 -11.52 -9.31
C LEU A 215 -15.76 -12.38 -8.13
N ILE A 216 -17.06 -12.51 -7.89
CA ILE A 216 -17.57 -13.21 -6.72
C ILE A 216 -18.22 -14.52 -7.11
N GLU A 217 -17.85 -15.59 -6.43
CA GLU A 217 -18.53 -16.88 -6.48
C GLU A 217 -19.11 -17.27 -5.11
N VAL A 218 -20.20 -18.04 -5.13
CA VAL A 218 -20.88 -18.49 -3.91
C VAL A 218 -20.18 -19.72 -3.36
N ASN A 219 -19.79 -19.64 -2.07
CA ASN A 219 -19.28 -20.77 -1.31
C ASN A 219 -19.82 -20.72 0.13
N ALA A 220 -20.75 -21.61 0.46
CA ALA A 220 -21.39 -21.66 1.78
C ALA A 220 -20.42 -21.79 2.98
N LYS A 221 -19.16 -22.21 2.74
CA LYS A 221 -18.13 -22.34 3.79
C LYS A 221 -17.29 -21.07 3.98
N ALA A 222 -17.40 -20.11 3.03
CA ALA A 222 -16.67 -18.86 3.10
C ALA A 222 -17.43 -17.82 3.94
N PRO A 223 -16.74 -16.78 4.47
CA PRO A 223 -17.38 -15.66 5.14
C PRO A 223 -18.46 -15.04 4.26
N PHE A 224 -19.63 -14.77 4.82
CA PHE A 224 -20.82 -14.29 4.10
C PHE A 224 -21.32 -15.19 2.96
N GLY A 225 -20.80 -16.43 2.84
CA GLY A 225 -21.12 -17.35 1.74
C GLY A 225 -20.47 -16.94 0.40
N LEU A 226 -19.48 -16.07 0.40
CA LEU A 226 -18.86 -15.45 -0.78
C LEU A 226 -17.34 -15.57 -0.76
N GLN A 227 -16.76 -15.79 -1.92
CA GLN A 227 -15.31 -15.77 -2.13
C GLN A 227 -14.95 -15.24 -3.51
N ILE A 228 -13.68 -14.89 -3.71
CA ILE A 228 -13.18 -14.47 -5.03
C ILE A 228 -13.18 -15.63 -6.01
N ASN A 229 -13.67 -15.38 -7.22
CA ASN A 229 -13.46 -16.24 -8.37
C ASN A 229 -12.05 -16.01 -8.90
N ILE A 230 -11.15 -16.94 -8.63
CA ILE A 230 -9.73 -16.82 -8.97
C ILE A 230 -9.52 -16.75 -10.47
N ASP A 231 -10.27 -17.51 -11.27
CA ASP A 231 -10.09 -17.56 -12.72
C ASP A 231 -10.51 -16.25 -13.37
N THR A 232 -11.62 -15.65 -12.93
CA THR A 232 -12.03 -14.30 -13.35
C THR A 232 -10.99 -13.25 -12.96
N ALA A 233 -10.45 -13.30 -11.72
CA ALA A 233 -9.43 -12.36 -11.27
C ALA A 233 -8.12 -12.47 -12.08
N VAL A 234 -7.71 -13.69 -12.45
CA VAL A 234 -6.54 -13.93 -13.30
C VAL A 234 -6.78 -13.43 -14.72
N SER A 235 -7.96 -13.64 -15.30
CA SER A 235 -8.32 -13.11 -16.62
C SER A 235 -8.28 -11.57 -16.63
N ALA A 236 -8.86 -10.94 -15.61
CA ALA A 236 -8.83 -9.48 -15.47
C ALA A 236 -7.39 -8.95 -15.31
N PHE A 237 -6.53 -9.71 -14.62
CA PHE A 237 -5.11 -9.38 -14.53
C PHE A 237 -4.41 -9.45 -15.88
N ASP A 238 -4.61 -10.51 -16.65
CA ASP A 238 -4.05 -10.68 -18.00
C ASP A 238 -4.45 -9.53 -18.93
N ASP A 239 -5.68 -9.03 -18.80
CA ASP A 239 -6.20 -7.90 -19.56
C ASP A 239 -5.59 -6.56 -19.11
N ALA A 240 -5.32 -6.39 -17.83
CA ALA A 240 -4.77 -5.17 -17.24
C ALA A 240 -3.22 -5.12 -17.32
N TRP A 241 -2.52 -6.27 -17.36
CA TRP A 241 -1.08 -6.37 -17.29
C TRP A 241 -0.41 -6.09 -18.65
N LYS A 242 -0.52 -4.85 -19.09
CA LYS A 242 0.05 -4.33 -20.34
C LYS A 242 1.30 -3.49 -20.07
N PRO A 243 2.14 -3.20 -21.09
CA PRO A 243 3.22 -2.25 -20.96
C PRO A 243 2.73 -0.92 -20.36
N ARG A 244 3.53 -0.32 -19.48
CA ARG A 244 3.19 0.94 -18.78
C ARG A 244 1.90 0.83 -17.98
N SER A 245 1.78 -0.19 -17.13
CA SER A 245 0.64 -0.40 -16.24
C SER A 245 1.04 -0.46 -14.77
N VAL A 246 0.15 0.01 -13.92
CA VAL A 246 0.16 -0.22 -12.47
C VAL A 246 -1.13 -0.95 -12.13
N VAL A 247 -1.01 -2.18 -11.65
CA VAL A 247 -2.14 -3.04 -11.33
C VAL A 247 -2.14 -3.34 -9.84
N LEU A 248 -3.24 -3.05 -9.15
CA LEU A 248 -3.45 -3.45 -7.76
C LEU A 248 -4.39 -4.65 -7.72
N VAL A 249 -3.93 -5.72 -7.07
CA VAL A 249 -4.71 -6.94 -6.82
C VAL A 249 -4.92 -7.09 -5.32
N GLU A 250 -6.16 -7.21 -4.91
CA GLU A 250 -6.53 -7.36 -3.50
C GLU A 250 -6.89 -8.81 -3.15
N GLY A 251 -6.36 -9.31 -2.04
CA GLY A 251 -6.86 -10.51 -1.38
C GLY A 251 -8.20 -10.23 -0.68
N SER A 252 -9.26 -9.98 -1.44
CA SER A 252 -10.54 -9.50 -0.90
C SER A 252 -11.23 -10.48 0.05
N ASP A 253 -10.91 -11.78 -0.05
CA ASP A 253 -11.37 -12.77 0.93
C ASP A 253 -10.83 -12.47 2.34
N LEU A 254 -9.65 -11.84 2.47
CA LEU A 254 -9.08 -11.42 3.76
C LEU A 254 -9.90 -10.29 4.40
N ALA A 255 -10.31 -9.30 3.60
CA ALA A 255 -11.20 -8.22 4.07
C ALA A 255 -12.57 -8.76 4.54
N ARG A 256 -13.12 -9.77 3.84
CA ARG A 256 -14.33 -10.47 4.29
C ARG A 256 -14.13 -11.20 5.62
N VAL A 257 -12.98 -11.84 5.81
CA VAL A 257 -12.65 -12.50 7.08
C VAL A 257 -12.66 -11.50 8.23
N ASP A 258 -12.04 -10.32 8.08
CA ASP A 258 -12.02 -9.34 9.16
C ASP A 258 -13.43 -8.83 9.51
N ALA A 259 -14.24 -8.54 8.50
CA ALA A 259 -15.64 -8.16 8.70
C ALA A 259 -16.48 -9.27 9.36
N TYR A 260 -16.12 -10.53 9.15
CA TYR A 260 -16.82 -11.70 9.70
C TYR A 260 -16.31 -12.13 11.10
N ARG A 261 -15.19 -11.56 11.54
CA ARG A 261 -14.47 -11.90 12.77
C ARG A 261 -15.35 -11.90 14.02
N ASN A 262 -16.25 -10.92 14.13
CA ASN A 262 -17.07 -10.73 15.33
C ASN A 262 -18.24 -11.72 15.48
N VAL A 263 -18.50 -12.54 14.45
CA VAL A 263 -19.60 -13.53 14.47
C VAL A 263 -19.11 -14.99 14.56
N VAL A 264 -17.78 -15.17 14.68
CA VAL A 264 -17.15 -16.50 14.80
C VAL A 264 -16.20 -16.54 15.99
N SER A 265 -15.88 -17.77 16.45
CA SER A 265 -14.90 -17.96 17.54
C SER A 265 -13.47 -17.61 17.07
N PRO A 266 -12.56 -17.26 17.99
CA PRO A 266 -11.14 -16.97 17.63
C PRO A 266 -10.46 -18.11 16.88
N LYS A 267 -10.74 -19.36 17.24
CA LYS A 267 -10.21 -20.55 16.54
C LYS A 267 -10.72 -20.61 15.09
N GLN A 268 -11.99 -20.28 14.88
CA GLN A 268 -12.58 -20.26 13.54
C GLN A 268 -12.05 -19.07 12.73
N THR A 269 -11.88 -17.90 13.34
CA THR A 269 -11.23 -16.75 12.69
C THR A 269 -9.87 -17.14 12.13
N LEU A 270 -9.03 -17.81 12.92
CA LEU A 270 -7.71 -18.26 12.45
C LEU A 270 -7.81 -19.24 11.27
N ALA A 271 -8.78 -20.16 11.31
CA ALA A 271 -8.96 -21.15 10.24
C ALA A 271 -9.39 -20.49 8.92
N ILE A 272 -10.37 -19.56 8.96
CA ILE A 272 -10.86 -18.87 7.76
C ILE A 272 -9.83 -17.84 7.23
N THR A 273 -9.03 -17.22 8.11
CA THR A 273 -7.90 -16.35 7.69
C THR A 273 -6.87 -17.14 6.89
N ARG A 274 -6.47 -18.31 7.39
CA ARG A 274 -5.52 -19.18 6.69
C ARG A 274 -6.07 -19.68 5.34
N GLU A 275 -7.36 -19.98 5.27
CA GLU A 275 -7.99 -20.37 4.01
C GLU A 275 -8.02 -19.22 3.01
N ALA A 276 -8.43 -18.01 3.43
CA ALA A 276 -8.42 -16.81 2.61
C ALA A 276 -7.01 -16.49 2.11
N LEU A 277 -6.00 -16.63 2.98
CA LEU A 277 -4.60 -16.39 2.61
C LEU A 277 -4.10 -17.41 1.57
N ARG A 278 -4.43 -18.72 1.73
CA ARG A 278 -4.08 -19.76 0.75
C ARG A 278 -4.72 -19.49 -0.61
N ARG A 279 -5.98 -19.06 -0.63
CA ARG A 279 -6.67 -18.70 -1.88
C ARG A 279 -6.04 -17.49 -2.52
N THR A 280 -5.70 -16.47 -1.75
CA THR A 280 -4.97 -15.27 -2.24
C THR A 280 -3.61 -15.68 -2.81
N ASP A 281 -2.85 -16.54 -2.13
CA ASP A 281 -1.55 -17.03 -2.63
C ASP A 281 -1.70 -17.83 -3.94
N ALA A 282 -2.74 -18.67 -4.03
CA ALA A 282 -3.02 -19.43 -5.26
C ALA A 282 -3.38 -18.51 -6.45
N MET A 283 -4.13 -17.43 -6.20
CA MET A 283 -4.42 -16.39 -7.19
C MET A 283 -3.13 -15.69 -7.63
N VAL A 284 -2.34 -15.20 -6.67
CA VAL A 284 -1.05 -14.54 -6.92
C VAL A 284 -0.11 -15.47 -7.68
N LYS A 285 -0.04 -16.76 -7.34
CA LYS A 285 0.78 -17.75 -8.05
C LYS A 285 0.46 -17.81 -9.54
N LYS A 286 -0.81 -17.82 -9.92
CA LYS A 286 -1.23 -17.81 -11.33
C LYS A 286 -0.80 -16.49 -12.02
N MET A 287 -0.99 -15.34 -11.37
CA MET A 287 -0.62 -14.02 -11.90
C MET A 287 0.90 -13.87 -12.07
N MET A 288 1.69 -14.39 -11.12
CA MET A 288 3.16 -14.33 -11.17
C MET A 288 3.77 -15.07 -12.36
N THR A 289 3.03 -15.96 -13.03
CA THR A 289 3.51 -16.59 -14.29
C THR A 289 3.69 -15.58 -15.43
N LYS A 290 3.11 -14.38 -15.32
CA LYS A 290 3.20 -13.29 -16.31
C LYS A 290 4.12 -12.16 -15.86
N VAL A 291 4.62 -12.22 -14.63
CA VAL A 291 5.47 -11.18 -14.01
C VAL A 291 6.92 -11.62 -14.08
N ASP A 292 7.77 -10.75 -14.58
CA ASP A 292 9.20 -10.95 -14.71
C ASP A 292 9.93 -10.01 -13.73
N LEU A 293 10.40 -10.55 -12.60
CA LEU A 293 11.08 -9.76 -11.55
C LEU A 293 12.41 -9.12 -12.00
N GLU A 294 12.96 -9.51 -13.16
CA GLU A 294 14.12 -8.80 -13.74
C GLU A 294 13.71 -7.48 -14.41
N ARG A 295 12.42 -7.29 -14.69
CA ARG A 295 11.88 -6.17 -15.49
C ARG A 295 10.69 -5.47 -14.84
N ASP A 296 9.95 -6.16 -13.99
CA ASP A 296 8.72 -5.68 -13.35
C ASP A 296 8.94 -5.51 -11.85
N THR A 297 8.30 -4.50 -11.27
CA THR A 297 8.32 -4.30 -9.82
C THR A 297 7.06 -4.89 -9.18
N VAL A 298 7.25 -5.65 -8.12
CA VAL A 298 6.16 -6.15 -7.27
C VAL A 298 6.25 -5.50 -5.89
N ILE A 299 5.15 -4.94 -5.43
CA ILE A 299 5.00 -4.37 -4.08
C ILE A 299 3.93 -5.20 -3.36
N VAL A 300 4.26 -5.71 -2.18
CA VAL A 300 3.30 -6.38 -1.28
C VAL A 300 3.04 -5.47 -0.11
N LEU A 301 1.77 -5.25 0.24
CA LEU A 301 1.42 -4.38 1.37
C LEU A 301 0.14 -4.82 2.08
N SER A 302 0.05 -4.51 3.38
CA SER A 302 -1.19 -4.58 4.17
C SER A 302 -1.75 -3.18 4.36
N PRO A 303 -2.84 -2.78 3.66
CA PRO A 303 -3.34 -1.39 3.69
C PRO A 303 -4.01 -1.02 5.01
N SER A 304 -4.47 -2.00 5.77
CA SER A 304 -5.14 -1.85 7.06
C SER A 304 -4.71 -2.94 8.04
N PRO A 305 -4.72 -2.65 9.35
CA PRO A 305 -4.48 -3.65 10.37
C PRO A 305 -5.77 -4.45 10.63
N PRO A 306 -5.68 -5.62 11.30
CA PRO A 306 -6.86 -6.26 11.87
C PRO A 306 -7.68 -5.29 12.73
N SER A 307 -9.01 -5.32 12.60
CA SER A 307 -9.92 -4.34 13.24
C SER A 307 -9.84 -4.28 14.77
N THR A 308 -9.24 -5.29 15.40
CA THR A 308 -9.12 -5.44 16.85
C THR A 308 -7.80 -4.96 17.45
N THR A 309 -6.76 -4.78 16.64
CA THR A 309 -5.39 -4.46 17.09
C THR A 309 -4.74 -3.43 16.15
N VAL A 310 -3.57 -2.95 16.51
CA VAL A 310 -2.78 -2.01 15.66
C VAL A 310 -1.36 -2.55 15.49
N PRO A 311 -1.21 -3.75 14.89
CA PRO A 311 0.09 -4.30 14.59
C PRO A 311 0.77 -3.57 13.44
N LEU A 312 2.05 -3.87 13.24
CA LEU A 312 2.74 -3.55 11.99
C LEU A 312 2.22 -4.46 10.87
N GLY A 313 1.77 -3.86 9.78
CA GLY A 313 1.42 -4.58 8.57
C GLY A 313 2.64 -5.07 7.82
N VAL A 314 2.38 -5.78 6.72
CA VAL A 314 3.42 -6.26 5.80
C VAL A 314 3.76 -5.17 4.79
N ALA A 315 5.04 -4.95 4.54
CA ALA A 315 5.55 -4.26 3.37
C ALA A 315 6.68 -5.06 2.74
N GLY A 316 6.67 -5.20 1.44
CA GLY A 316 7.75 -5.81 0.68
C GLY A 316 7.84 -5.28 -0.72
N MET A 317 9.02 -5.32 -1.31
CA MET A 317 9.27 -4.88 -2.67
C MET A 317 10.31 -5.78 -3.32
N ALA A 318 10.01 -6.29 -4.52
CA ALA A 318 10.92 -7.09 -5.34
C ALA A 318 10.88 -6.59 -6.78
N GLY A 319 11.99 -6.69 -7.50
CA GLY A 319 12.07 -6.27 -8.89
C GLY A 319 13.45 -5.71 -9.27
N PRO A 320 13.56 -5.02 -10.40
CA PRO A 320 14.84 -4.55 -10.93
C PRO A 320 15.57 -3.61 -9.95
N GLY A 321 16.79 -3.95 -9.60
CA GLY A 321 17.63 -3.15 -8.71
C GLY A 321 17.22 -3.16 -7.24
N ILE A 322 16.35 -4.10 -6.86
CA ILE A 322 15.90 -4.29 -5.48
C ILE A 322 16.56 -5.55 -4.94
N ASP A 323 17.58 -5.36 -4.13
CA ASP A 323 18.27 -6.46 -3.47
C ASP A 323 17.50 -6.92 -2.22
N ALA A 324 17.75 -8.16 -1.79
CA ALA A 324 17.23 -8.66 -0.53
C ALA A 324 17.77 -7.85 0.64
N GLY A 325 16.87 -7.34 1.51
CA GLY A 325 17.28 -6.45 2.59
C GLY A 325 16.11 -5.95 3.43
N LEU A 326 16.34 -4.88 4.17
CA LEU A 326 15.30 -4.19 4.93
C LEU A 326 14.86 -2.93 4.19
N LEU A 327 13.54 -2.72 4.11
CA LEU A 327 12.96 -1.46 3.63
C LEU A 327 13.21 -0.34 4.64
N ARG A 328 13.49 0.84 4.12
CA ARG A 328 13.60 2.09 4.85
C ARG A 328 12.93 3.20 4.06
N SER A 329 12.43 4.21 4.74
CA SER A 329 12.04 5.46 4.11
C SER A 329 12.54 6.66 4.90
N ALA A 330 12.65 7.82 4.26
CA ALA A 330 13.04 9.05 4.93
C ALA A 330 11.95 9.56 5.90
N THR A 331 10.72 9.06 5.82
CA THR A 331 9.63 9.37 6.76
C THR A 331 9.86 8.74 8.12
N THR A 332 10.33 7.49 8.17
CA THR A 332 10.60 6.76 9.42
C THR A 332 12.03 6.93 9.90
N ARG A 333 12.98 7.07 8.97
CA ARG A 333 14.43 7.11 9.22
C ARG A 333 14.95 5.89 10.00
N ARG A 334 14.23 4.76 9.91
CA ARG A 334 14.53 3.54 10.63
C ARG A 334 14.47 2.36 9.69
N ASP A 335 15.52 1.51 9.72
CA ASP A 335 15.61 0.31 8.90
C ASP A 335 14.57 -0.72 9.33
N GLY A 336 13.93 -1.34 8.36
CA GLY A 336 12.84 -2.29 8.58
C GLY A 336 11.46 -1.63 8.83
N PHE A 337 11.32 -0.29 8.73
CA PHE A 337 10.04 0.38 9.01
C PHE A 337 9.69 1.40 7.92
N VAL A 338 8.48 1.30 7.41
CA VAL A 338 7.91 2.19 6.38
C VAL A 338 6.47 2.54 6.70
N GLN A 339 5.87 3.47 5.97
CA GLN A 339 4.50 3.95 6.19
C GLN A 339 3.65 3.83 4.91
N LEU A 340 2.32 3.78 5.05
CA LEU A 340 1.38 3.77 3.91
C LEU A 340 1.58 4.96 2.96
N VAL A 341 1.90 6.13 3.49
CA VAL A 341 2.15 7.35 2.69
C VAL A 341 3.34 7.21 1.73
N ASP A 342 4.23 6.27 1.99
CA ASP A 342 5.46 6.06 1.20
C ASP A 342 5.21 5.21 -0.06
N ILE A 343 4.05 4.53 -0.16
CA ILE A 343 3.74 3.62 -1.28
C ILE A 343 3.65 4.38 -2.61
N ALA A 344 2.84 5.45 -2.69
CA ALA A 344 2.71 6.23 -3.93
C ALA A 344 4.04 6.83 -4.41
N PRO A 345 4.84 7.50 -3.56
CA PRO A 345 6.18 7.95 -3.96
C PRO A 345 7.08 6.81 -4.44
N THR A 346 6.98 5.62 -3.83
CA THR A 346 7.75 4.44 -4.24
C THR A 346 7.34 3.98 -5.64
N VAL A 347 6.03 3.81 -5.90
CA VAL A 347 5.51 3.44 -7.23
C VAL A 347 6.00 4.42 -8.29
N LEU A 348 5.85 5.73 -8.05
CA LEU A 348 6.27 6.77 -9.00
C LEU A 348 7.78 6.76 -9.25
N THR A 349 8.58 6.57 -8.20
CA THR A 349 10.04 6.50 -8.32
C THR A 349 10.49 5.28 -9.13
N GLN A 350 9.88 4.11 -8.90
CA GLN A 350 10.18 2.90 -9.68
C GLN A 350 9.86 3.06 -11.17
N LEU A 351 8.89 3.91 -11.49
CA LEU A 351 8.50 4.24 -12.86
C LEU A 351 9.25 5.43 -13.46
N GLY A 352 10.16 6.06 -12.71
CA GLY A 352 10.89 7.26 -13.14
C GLY A 352 10.00 8.50 -13.26
N ILE A 353 8.86 8.52 -12.57
CA ILE A 353 7.91 9.63 -12.56
C ILE A 353 8.23 10.55 -11.38
N LYS A 354 8.24 11.88 -11.63
CA LYS A 354 8.45 12.87 -10.56
C LYS A 354 7.33 12.77 -9.52
N VAL A 355 7.72 12.62 -8.25
CA VAL A 355 6.79 12.61 -7.13
C VAL A 355 6.17 14.00 -6.94
N PRO A 356 4.83 14.15 -6.92
CA PRO A 356 4.16 15.43 -6.65
C PRO A 356 4.52 15.99 -5.27
N GLU A 357 4.63 17.33 -5.18
CA GLU A 357 4.95 18.02 -3.91
C GLU A 357 3.84 17.88 -2.85
N THR A 358 2.63 17.56 -3.28
CA THR A 358 1.49 17.27 -2.39
C THR A 358 1.62 15.96 -1.63
N MET A 359 2.58 15.10 -1.99
CA MET A 359 2.86 13.85 -1.30
C MET A 359 3.89 14.06 -0.20
N ASN A 360 3.50 13.80 1.05
CA ASN A 360 4.38 13.89 2.22
C ASN A 360 5.26 12.65 2.40
N GLY A 361 4.81 11.50 1.87
CA GLY A 361 5.57 10.25 1.86
C GLY A 361 6.89 10.38 1.08
N LYS A 362 7.78 9.43 1.32
CA LYS A 362 9.10 9.34 0.64
C LYS A 362 9.29 7.93 0.09
N PRO A 363 9.93 7.78 -1.08
CA PRO A 363 10.11 6.47 -1.67
C PRO A 363 10.92 5.54 -0.75
N PHE A 364 10.63 4.26 -0.86
CA PHE A 364 11.41 3.22 -0.19
C PHE A 364 12.85 3.21 -0.71
N THR A 365 13.76 2.95 0.20
CA THR A 365 15.15 2.60 -0.05
C THR A 365 15.43 1.25 0.59
N VAL A 366 16.46 0.55 0.13
CA VAL A 366 16.86 -0.75 0.66
C VAL A 366 18.13 -0.57 1.50
N THR A 367 18.10 -1.05 2.72
CA THR A 367 19.29 -1.20 3.57
C THR A 367 19.76 -2.65 3.50
N GLN A 368 21.00 -2.84 3.10
CA GLN A 368 21.66 -4.14 3.08
C GLN A 368 21.78 -4.69 4.50
N THR A 369 21.67 -6.02 4.66
CA THR A 369 21.76 -6.71 5.94
C THR A 369 22.30 -8.12 5.74
N ASP A 370 23.03 -8.64 6.73
CA ASP A 370 23.51 -10.02 6.76
C ASP A 370 22.41 -11.02 7.18
N MET A 371 21.23 -10.55 7.54
CA MET A 371 20.09 -11.39 7.89
C MET A 371 19.57 -12.17 6.68
N ASP A 372 19.43 -13.47 6.79
CA ASP A 372 18.71 -14.27 5.82
C ASP A 372 17.19 -13.96 5.83
N ALA A 373 16.44 -14.55 4.92
CA ALA A 373 15.01 -14.29 4.78
C ALA A 373 14.20 -14.60 6.06
N ASN A 374 14.57 -15.67 6.78
CA ASN A 374 13.88 -16.03 8.03
C ASN A 374 14.24 -15.07 9.15
N ALA A 375 15.52 -14.71 9.29
CA ALA A 375 15.97 -13.74 10.29
C ALA A 375 15.34 -12.36 10.08
N ARG A 376 15.20 -11.89 8.82
CA ARG A 376 14.50 -10.65 8.51
C ARG A 376 13.03 -10.69 8.93
N ARG A 377 12.34 -11.80 8.65
CA ARG A 377 10.96 -11.98 9.07
C ARG A 377 10.83 -12.00 10.59
N ASP A 378 11.65 -12.78 11.27
CA ASP A 378 11.61 -12.90 12.72
C ASP A 378 11.90 -11.55 13.40
N PHE A 379 12.87 -10.78 12.87
CA PHE A 379 13.10 -9.38 13.29
C PHE A 379 11.83 -8.50 13.16
N LEU A 380 11.05 -8.65 12.09
CA LEU A 380 9.82 -7.88 11.88
C LEU A 380 8.69 -8.35 12.81
N ILE A 381 8.57 -9.64 13.07
CA ILE A 381 7.63 -10.21 14.04
C ILE A 381 7.96 -9.72 15.46
N ASP A 382 9.22 -9.81 15.88
CA ASP A 382 9.67 -9.37 17.20
C ASP A 382 9.47 -7.84 17.37
N SER A 383 9.74 -7.08 16.30
CA SER A 383 9.51 -5.64 16.29
C SER A 383 8.04 -5.26 16.43
N ASP A 384 7.13 -6.04 15.80
CA ASP A 384 5.70 -5.87 15.95
C ASP A 384 5.24 -6.20 17.39
N GLN A 385 5.69 -7.32 17.95
CA GLN A 385 5.39 -7.71 19.33
C GLN A 385 5.89 -6.66 20.34
N ALA A 386 7.11 -6.14 20.16
CA ALA A 386 7.66 -5.09 20.99
C ALA A 386 6.84 -3.79 20.89
N SER A 387 6.36 -3.43 19.69
CA SER A 387 5.48 -2.27 19.49
C SER A 387 4.13 -2.43 20.18
N GLN A 388 3.51 -3.58 20.02
CA GLN A 388 2.22 -3.90 20.68
C GLN A 388 2.37 -3.93 22.21
N PHE A 389 3.45 -4.52 22.73
CA PHE A 389 3.75 -4.51 24.17
C PHE A 389 3.88 -3.07 24.69
N ARG A 390 4.69 -2.24 24.02
CA ARG A 390 4.85 -0.83 24.41
C ARG A 390 3.49 -0.11 24.45
N ASP A 391 2.67 -0.29 23.41
CA ASP A 391 1.37 0.38 23.33
C ASP A 391 0.39 -0.12 24.41
N SER A 392 0.47 -1.40 24.81
CA SER A 392 -0.31 -1.96 25.93
C SER A 392 0.10 -1.39 27.29
N MET A 393 1.37 -0.98 27.45
CA MET A 393 1.90 -0.43 28.69
C MET A 393 1.63 1.05 28.87
N ILE A 394 1.21 1.79 27.85
CA ILE A 394 0.95 3.25 27.95
C ILE A 394 -0.09 3.55 29.01
N THR A 395 -1.23 2.86 29.01
CA THR A 395 -2.32 3.11 29.98
C THR A 395 -1.94 2.72 31.41
N PRO A 396 -1.40 1.53 31.70
CA PRO A 396 -0.95 1.19 33.06
C PRO A 396 0.09 2.17 33.60
N VAL A 397 1.08 2.53 32.80
CA VAL A 397 2.13 3.48 33.22
C VAL A 397 1.55 4.86 33.50
N ALA A 398 0.62 5.36 32.65
CA ALA A 398 -0.03 6.64 32.88
C ALA A 398 -0.87 6.63 34.17
N ILE A 399 -1.58 5.56 34.48
CA ILE A 399 -2.35 5.40 35.73
C ILE A 399 -1.41 5.46 36.94
N VAL A 400 -0.31 4.69 36.91
CA VAL A 400 0.68 4.70 38.02
C VAL A 400 1.25 6.11 38.20
N PHE A 401 1.55 6.81 37.12
CA PHE A 401 2.07 8.19 37.17
C PHE A 401 1.08 9.17 37.77
N ILE A 402 -0.21 9.07 37.38
CA ILE A 402 -1.29 9.90 37.92
C ILE A 402 -1.46 9.64 39.42
N ILE A 403 -1.46 8.38 39.86
CA ILE A 403 -1.59 8.01 41.28
C ILE A 403 -0.38 8.57 42.07
N MET A 404 0.81 8.45 41.53
CA MET A 404 2.03 8.98 42.17
C MET A 404 1.96 10.51 42.35
N ILE A 405 1.53 11.25 41.31
CA ILE A 405 1.34 12.69 41.38
C ILE A 405 0.26 13.04 42.44
N ALA A 406 -0.87 12.33 42.45
CA ALA A 406 -1.92 12.55 43.43
C ALA A 406 -1.42 12.36 44.89
N LEU A 407 -0.64 11.31 45.13
CA LEU A 407 -0.03 11.05 46.44
C LEU A 407 0.98 12.15 46.86
N LEU A 408 1.78 12.65 45.90
CA LEU A 408 2.68 13.76 46.16
C LEU A 408 1.98 15.05 46.51
N VAL A 409 0.86 15.37 45.79
CA VAL A 409 0.06 16.54 46.08
C VAL A 409 -0.61 16.44 47.46
N VAL A 410 -1.19 15.30 47.80
CA VAL A 410 -1.77 15.06 49.12
C VAL A 410 -0.71 15.17 50.22
N GLY A 411 0.46 14.58 50.02
CA GLY A 411 1.56 14.68 51.00
C GLY A 411 2.17 16.08 51.15
N ALA A 412 2.00 16.96 50.16
CA ALA A 412 2.42 18.36 50.24
C ALA A 412 1.39 19.29 50.91
N ILE A 413 0.14 18.84 51.08
CA ILE A 413 -0.94 19.61 51.73
C ILE A 413 -1.06 19.28 53.23
N ILE A 414 -0.59 18.11 53.63
CA ILE A 414 -0.51 17.66 55.02
C ILE A 414 0.82 18.13 55.66
#